data_49afd78b6cc26d3310d3a0adde652ea6
#
_entry.id   49afd78b6cc26d3310d3a0adde652ea6
#
_cell.length_a   1.000
_cell.length_b   1.000
_cell.length_c   1.000
_cell.angle_alpha   90.00
_cell.angle_beta   90.00
_cell.angle_gamma   90.00
#
_symmetry.space_group_name_H-M   'P 1'
#
loop_
_entity.id
_entity.type
_entity.pdbx_description
1 polymer ?
#
loop_
_entity_poly.entity_id
_entity_poly.type
_entity_poly.pdbx_seq_one_letter_code
_entity_poly.pdbx_strand_id
1 'polypeptide(L)'
;MSRQAAILVGRRKNAVARVSLLPAEPGKPIEIVVNGRSFENYFPNEIHREDVVRPLKATGQYGNFNVRANVNGGGTTGQAGAVRLGIARSLVQLNEENRSVLRKEELMTRDPRMVERKKPGRPKARKRFQFSKR
;
A
#
# COMPACT_ATOMS: atom_id res chain seq x y z
N MET A 1 -5.19 0.96 -29.89
CA MET A 1 -4.60 -0.16 -29.14
C MET A 1 -4.56 0.17 -27.66
N SER A 2 -5.19 -0.62 -26.87
CA SER A 2 -5.09 -0.49 -25.43
C SER A 2 -3.72 -1.00 -24.99
N ARG A 3 -2.91 -0.12 -24.43
CA ARG A 3 -1.67 -0.57 -23.79
C ARG A 3 -2.04 -1.28 -22.51
N GLN A 4 -1.49 -2.46 -22.32
CA GLN A 4 -1.61 -3.12 -21.00
C GLN A 4 -0.90 -2.26 -19.96
N ALA A 5 -1.58 -1.98 -18.87
CA ALA A 5 -0.99 -1.25 -17.77
C ALA A 5 0.13 -2.10 -17.14
N ALA A 6 1.24 -1.47 -16.82
CA ALA A 6 2.32 -2.14 -16.11
C ALA A 6 1.83 -2.55 -14.72
N ILE A 7 2.19 -3.75 -14.29
CA ILE A 7 1.89 -4.23 -12.94
C ILE A 7 3.12 -4.00 -12.09
N LEU A 8 2.97 -3.20 -11.03
CA LEU A 8 4.03 -2.95 -10.07
C LEU A 8 3.66 -3.51 -8.71
N VAL A 9 4.68 -3.97 -8.01
CA VAL A 9 4.50 -4.68 -6.75
C VAL A 9 4.84 -3.76 -5.59
N GLY A 10 3.93 -3.68 -4.60
CA GLY A 10 4.19 -3.09 -3.31
C GLY A 10 4.15 -4.15 -2.22
N ARG A 11 4.95 -3.95 -1.19
CA ARG A 11 5.02 -4.89 -0.06
C ARG A 11 5.07 -4.15 1.25
N ARG A 12 4.38 -4.69 2.23
CA ARG A 12 4.47 -4.23 3.62
C ARG A 12 4.12 -5.38 4.55
N LYS A 13 4.95 -5.61 5.58
CA LYS A 13 4.80 -6.77 6.46
C LYS A 13 4.78 -8.04 5.60
N ASN A 14 3.80 -8.90 5.74
CA ASN A 14 3.67 -10.11 4.93
C ASN A 14 2.75 -9.92 3.72
N ALA A 15 2.23 -8.70 3.51
CA ALA A 15 1.33 -8.41 2.41
C ALA A 15 2.08 -8.07 1.13
N VAL A 16 1.55 -8.55 0.01
CA VAL A 16 2.07 -8.27 -1.33
C VAL A 16 0.91 -7.77 -2.18
N ALA A 17 1.07 -6.61 -2.80
CA ALA A 17 0.07 -6.01 -3.69
C ALA A 17 0.62 -5.91 -5.10
N ARG A 18 -0.18 -6.34 -6.07
CA ARG A 18 0.09 -6.11 -7.49
C ARG A 18 -0.85 -5.01 -7.96
N VAL A 19 -0.28 -3.89 -8.34
CA VAL A 19 -1.04 -2.68 -8.62
C VAL A 19 -0.87 -2.26 -10.07
N SER A 20 -1.99 -1.93 -10.71
CA SER A 20 -2.01 -1.34 -12.05
C SER A 20 -2.76 -0.02 -12.00
N LEU A 21 -2.22 1.02 -12.63
CA LEU A 21 -2.91 2.27 -12.84
C LEU A 21 -3.42 2.32 -14.27
N LEU A 22 -4.70 2.63 -14.41
CA LEU A 22 -5.36 2.78 -15.70
C LEU A 22 -5.83 4.23 -15.85
N PRO A 23 -5.69 4.85 -17.02
CA PRO A 23 -6.21 6.20 -17.21
C PRO A 23 -7.71 6.26 -16.91
N ALA A 24 -8.13 7.29 -16.16
CA ALA A 24 -9.53 7.48 -15.88
C ALA A 24 -10.26 7.94 -17.13
N GLU A 25 -11.48 7.43 -17.35
CA GLU A 25 -12.30 7.86 -18.47
C GLU A 25 -12.93 9.23 -18.16
N PRO A 26 -12.92 10.17 -19.14
CA PRO A 26 -13.57 11.46 -18.94
C PRO A 26 -15.07 11.29 -18.65
N GLY A 27 -15.58 12.04 -17.67
CA GLY A 27 -16.98 12.03 -17.32
C GLY A 27 -17.44 10.86 -16.45
N LYS A 28 -16.55 9.94 -16.10
CA LYS A 28 -16.85 8.84 -15.17
C LYS A 28 -16.11 9.02 -13.85
N PRO A 29 -16.72 8.63 -12.72
CA PRO A 29 -16.00 8.65 -11.44
C PRO A 29 -14.84 7.65 -11.48
N ILE A 30 -13.77 7.96 -10.75
CA ILE A 30 -12.65 7.02 -10.64
C ILE A 30 -13.07 5.80 -9.82
N GLU A 31 -12.51 4.65 -10.18
CA GLU A 31 -12.67 3.41 -9.46
C GLU A 31 -11.35 2.93 -8.89
N ILE A 32 -11.38 2.56 -7.62
CA ILE A 32 -10.28 1.83 -6.99
C ILE A 32 -10.83 0.47 -6.60
N VAL A 33 -10.31 -0.57 -7.22
CA VAL A 33 -10.77 -1.94 -7.03
C VAL A 33 -9.64 -2.76 -6.42
N VAL A 34 -9.94 -3.44 -5.32
CA VAL A 34 -9.00 -4.32 -4.62
C VAL A 34 -9.60 -5.72 -4.58
N ASN A 35 -8.90 -6.68 -5.17
CA ASN A 35 -9.36 -8.07 -5.25
C ASN A 35 -10.78 -8.22 -5.79
N GLY A 36 -11.13 -7.42 -6.79
CA GLY A 36 -12.47 -7.45 -7.41
C GLY A 36 -13.56 -6.75 -6.61
N ARG A 37 -13.22 -6.10 -5.51
CA ARG A 37 -14.18 -5.36 -4.67
C ARG A 37 -13.87 -3.87 -4.71
N SER A 38 -14.88 -3.03 -4.50
CA SER A 38 -14.62 -1.60 -4.31
C SER A 38 -13.72 -1.41 -3.09
N PHE A 39 -12.85 -0.41 -3.13
CA PHE A 39 -11.91 -0.25 -2.03
C PHE A 39 -12.57 0.21 -0.72
N GLU A 40 -13.71 0.89 -0.81
CA GLU A 40 -14.51 1.20 0.38
C GLU A 40 -15.02 -0.07 1.06
N ASN A 41 -15.36 -1.07 0.28
CA ASN A 41 -15.81 -2.37 0.79
C ASN A 41 -14.64 -3.19 1.35
N TYR A 42 -13.51 -3.19 0.63
CA TYR A 42 -12.32 -3.95 1.04
C TYR A 42 -11.62 -3.33 2.25
N PHE A 43 -11.54 -1.99 2.30
CA PHE A 43 -10.98 -1.25 3.43
C PHE A 43 -12.07 -0.38 4.06
N PRO A 44 -12.88 -0.95 4.96
CA PRO A 44 -13.96 -0.18 5.58
C PRO A 44 -13.44 0.90 6.55
N ASN A 45 -12.20 0.77 7.04
CA ASN A 45 -11.60 1.76 7.91
C ASN A 45 -11.08 2.94 7.07
N GLU A 46 -11.53 4.14 7.43
CA GLU A 46 -11.16 5.38 6.73
C GLU A 46 -9.65 5.62 6.72
N ILE A 47 -8.95 5.25 7.80
CA ILE A 47 -7.49 5.41 7.89
C ILE A 47 -6.79 4.60 6.80
N HIS A 48 -7.24 3.38 6.55
CA HIS A 48 -6.68 2.52 5.50
C HIS A 48 -6.94 3.11 4.11
N ARG A 49 -8.13 3.65 3.88
CA ARG A 49 -8.48 4.27 2.60
C ARG A 49 -7.65 5.51 2.34
N GLU A 50 -7.44 6.35 3.34
CA GLU A 50 -6.57 7.53 3.22
C GLU A 50 -5.14 7.13 2.91
N ASP A 51 -4.66 6.07 3.54
CA ASP A 51 -3.30 5.56 3.33
C ASP A 51 -3.11 5.11 1.88
N VAL A 52 -4.09 4.39 1.33
CA VAL A 52 -4.05 3.91 -0.06
C VAL A 52 -4.00 5.06 -1.06
N VAL A 53 -4.77 6.11 -0.87
CA VAL A 53 -4.85 7.23 -1.82
C VAL A 53 -3.78 8.29 -1.62
N ARG A 54 -3.01 8.22 -0.54
CA ARG A 54 -2.00 9.23 -0.21
C ARG A 54 -1.01 9.52 -1.34
N PRO A 55 -0.43 8.51 -2.05
CA PRO A 55 0.46 8.79 -3.17
C PRO A 55 -0.21 9.57 -4.29
N LEU A 56 -1.46 9.25 -4.61
CA LEU A 56 -2.21 9.94 -5.65
C LEU A 56 -2.46 11.40 -5.28
N LYS A 57 -2.80 11.67 -4.02
CA LYS A 57 -3.01 13.04 -3.53
C LYS A 57 -1.71 13.81 -3.46
N ALA A 58 -0.62 13.17 -3.03
CA ALA A 58 0.69 13.82 -2.91
C ALA A 58 1.22 14.31 -4.26
N THR A 59 0.96 13.56 -5.33
CA THR A 59 1.40 13.91 -6.68
C THR A 59 0.38 14.73 -7.47
N GLY A 60 -0.80 15.01 -6.88
CA GLY A 60 -1.87 15.70 -7.58
C GLY A 60 -2.56 14.87 -8.66
N GLN A 61 -2.39 13.56 -8.65
CA GLN A 61 -2.93 12.65 -9.66
C GLN A 61 -4.24 11.98 -9.24
N TYR A 62 -4.77 12.33 -8.07
CA TYR A 62 -6.05 11.79 -7.62
C TYR A 62 -7.16 12.25 -8.56
N GLY A 63 -7.88 11.30 -9.12
CA GLY A 63 -8.91 11.56 -10.11
C GLY A 63 -8.47 11.31 -11.55
N ASN A 64 -7.17 11.17 -11.81
CA ASN A 64 -6.65 10.94 -13.16
C ASN A 64 -6.48 9.46 -13.50
N PHE A 65 -6.51 8.60 -12.51
CA PHE A 65 -6.28 7.16 -12.71
C PHE A 65 -7.29 6.33 -11.95
N ASN A 66 -7.70 5.24 -12.59
CA ASN A 66 -8.35 4.13 -11.90
C ASN A 66 -7.27 3.18 -11.39
N VAL A 67 -7.50 2.59 -10.24
CA VAL A 67 -6.53 1.68 -9.62
C VAL A 67 -7.12 0.28 -9.56
N ARG A 68 -6.36 -0.70 -9.99
CA ARG A 68 -6.69 -2.10 -9.83
C ARG A 68 -5.56 -2.78 -9.06
N ALA A 69 -5.90 -3.41 -7.96
CA ALA A 69 -4.94 -4.06 -7.10
C ALA A 69 -5.38 -5.49 -6.76
N ASN A 70 -4.42 -6.41 -6.76
CA ASN A 70 -4.59 -7.75 -6.22
C ASN A 70 -3.65 -7.89 -5.04
N VAL A 71 -4.20 -8.22 -3.87
CA VAL A 71 -3.44 -8.22 -2.61
C VAL A 71 -3.53 -9.59 -1.97
N ASN A 72 -2.41 -10.08 -1.48
CA ASN A 72 -2.32 -11.36 -0.78
C ASN A 72 -1.50 -11.19 0.51
N GLY A 73 -1.86 -12.00 1.50
CA GLY A 73 -1.10 -12.12 2.73
C GLY A 73 -1.27 -10.95 3.69
N GLY A 74 -0.79 -11.14 4.90
CA GLY A 74 -0.82 -10.13 5.95
C GLY A 74 -2.21 -9.73 6.40
N GLY A 75 -2.27 -8.68 7.21
CA GLY A 75 -3.52 -8.09 7.69
C GLY A 75 -3.90 -6.83 6.90
N THR A 76 -5.04 -6.25 7.25
CA THR A 76 -5.60 -5.09 6.54
C THR A 76 -4.63 -3.91 6.50
N THR A 77 -3.96 -3.61 7.60
CA THR A 77 -2.99 -2.51 7.67
C THR A 77 -1.80 -2.75 6.73
N GLY A 78 -1.26 -3.98 6.74
CA GLY A 78 -0.17 -4.35 5.83
C GLY A 78 -0.58 -4.30 4.38
N GLN A 79 -1.80 -4.75 4.07
CA GLN A 79 -2.34 -4.72 2.72
C GLN A 79 -2.52 -3.28 2.21
N ALA A 80 -3.06 -2.39 3.04
CA ALA A 80 -3.19 -0.97 2.68
C ALA A 80 -1.83 -0.34 2.39
N GLY A 81 -0.83 -0.60 3.23
CA GLY A 81 0.53 -0.12 3.00
C GLY A 81 1.19 -0.70 1.75
N ALA A 82 0.93 -1.97 1.45
CA ALA A 82 1.43 -2.62 0.24
C ALA A 82 0.82 -1.99 -1.02
N VAL A 83 -0.47 -1.74 -1.03
CA VAL A 83 -1.15 -1.05 -2.14
C VAL A 83 -0.60 0.36 -2.31
N ARG A 84 -0.42 1.08 -1.21
CA ARG A 84 0.16 2.43 -1.22
C ARG A 84 1.52 2.43 -1.92
N LEU A 85 2.40 1.53 -1.54
CA LEU A 85 3.72 1.45 -2.15
C LEU A 85 3.64 1.09 -3.64
N GLY A 86 2.75 0.17 -4.01
CA GLY A 86 2.53 -0.21 -5.39
C GLY A 86 2.04 0.97 -6.24
N ILE A 87 1.12 1.78 -5.72
CA ILE A 87 0.64 2.99 -6.39
C ILE A 87 1.78 3.98 -6.56
N ALA A 88 2.58 4.21 -5.51
CA ALA A 88 3.71 5.13 -5.58
C ALA A 88 4.72 4.71 -6.66
N ARG A 89 5.06 3.43 -6.72
CA ARG A 89 5.95 2.90 -7.74
C ARG A 89 5.37 3.04 -9.15
N SER A 90 4.07 2.83 -9.30
CA SER A 90 3.38 3.00 -10.58
C SER A 90 3.42 4.46 -11.05
N LEU A 91 3.21 5.41 -10.15
CA LEU A 91 3.30 6.84 -10.47
C LEU A 91 4.69 7.24 -10.92
N VAL A 92 5.74 6.71 -10.28
CA VAL A 92 7.12 6.98 -10.67
C VAL A 92 7.43 6.40 -12.04
N GLN A 93 6.91 5.23 -12.36
CA GLN A 93 7.12 4.63 -13.68
C GLN A 93 6.45 5.44 -14.79
N LEU A 94 5.29 6.04 -14.52
CA LEU A 94 4.59 6.90 -15.48
C LEU A 94 5.29 8.24 -15.67
N ASN A 95 5.81 8.82 -14.59
CA ASN A 95 6.52 10.09 -14.62
C ASN A 95 7.57 10.12 -13.51
N GLU A 96 8.84 10.16 -13.91
CA GLU A 96 9.98 10.14 -12.98
C GLU A 96 9.98 11.35 -12.03
N GLU A 97 9.37 12.47 -12.42
CA GLU A 97 9.28 13.65 -11.57
C GLU A 97 8.48 13.40 -10.28
N ASN A 98 7.59 12.42 -10.29
CA ASN A 98 6.82 12.05 -9.10
C ASN A 98 7.70 11.50 -7.98
N ARG A 99 8.89 11.00 -8.30
CA ARG A 99 9.79 10.40 -7.30
C ARG A 99 10.20 11.40 -6.22
N SER A 100 10.51 12.63 -6.57
CA SER A 100 10.94 13.62 -5.57
C SER A 100 9.82 13.99 -4.61
N VAL A 101 8.60 14.13 -5.11
CA VAL A 101 7.42 14.42 -4.29
C VAL A 101 7.13 13.27 -3.34
N LEU A 102 7.17 12.05 -3.86
CA LEU A 102 6.86 10.84 -3.07
C LEU A 102 7.95 10.57 -2.02
N ARG A 103 9.20 10.88 -2.31
CA ARG A 103 10.28 10.77 -1.32
C ARG A 103 10.11 11.73 -0.15
N LYS A 104 9.68 12.95 -0.42
CA LYS A 104 9.41 13.92 0.65
C LYS A 104 8.34 13.43 1.61
N GLU A 105 7.34 12.72 1.10
CA GLU A 105 6.27 12.13 1.89
C GLU A 105 6.61 10.74 2.42
N GLU A 106 7.83 10.24 2.18
CA GLU A 106 8.30 8.91 2.58
C GLU A 106 7.45 7.76 2.01
N LEU A 107 6.89 7.97 0.82
CA LEU A 107 5.97 6.99 0.20
C LEU A 107 6.68 6.01 -0.74
N MET A 108 7.96 6.23 -1.04
CA MET A 108 8.72 5.38 -1.97
C MET A 108 9.44 4.22 -1.29
N THR A 109 9.65 4.30 0.01
CA THR A 109 10.42 3.31 0.74
C THR A 109 9.48 2.26 1.32
N ARG A 110 9.83 0.99 1.13
CA ARG A 110 9.13 -0.10 1.82
C ARG A 110 9.35 0.07 3.32
N ASP A 111 8.25 0.01 4.06
CA ASP A 111 8.31 0.00 5.51
C ASP A 111 8.86 -1.37 5.97
N PRO A 112 10.05 -1.42 6.57
CA PRO A 112 10.64 -2.69 7.00
C PRO A 112 10.05 -3.22 8.31
N ARG A 113 9.16 -2.47 8.95
CA ARG A 113 8.59 -2.88 10.22
C ARG A 113 7.73 -4.13 10.06
N MET A 114 8.07 -5.14 10.80
CA MET A 114 7.35 -6.40 10.86
C MET A 114 7.20 -6.82 12.31
N VAL A 115 6.23 -7.68 12.59
CA VAL A 115 6.12 -8.28 13.91
C VAL A 115 7.39 -9.07 14.16
N GLU A 116 8.11 -8.71 15.22
CA GLU A 116 9.35 -9.36 15.55
C GLU A 116 9.05 -10.78 16.07
N ARG A 117 9.86 -11.74 15.63
CA ARG A 117 9.70 -13.13 16.02
C ARG A 117 9.92 -13.30 17.51
N LYS A 118 9.08 -14.11 18.15
CA LYS A 118 9.32 -14.55 19.53
C LYS A 118 10.66 -15.27 19.61
N LYS A 119 11.45 -14.96 20.62
CA LYS A 119 12.76 -15.55 20.82
C LYS A 119 12.75 -16.51 22.02
N PRO A 120 13.59 -17.55 22.00
CA PRO A 120 13.71 -18.45 23.15
C PRO A 120 14.06 -17.67 24.42
N GLY A 121 13.50 -18.08 25.55
CA GLY A 121 13.74 -17.45 26.84
C GLY A 121 12.95 -16.16 27.08
N ARG A 122 12.03 -15.80 26.17
CA ARG A 122 11.21 -14.60 26.28
C ARG A 122 9.76 -14.90 25.93
N PRO A 123 8.78 -14.35 26.67
CA PRO A 123 7.37 -14.59 26.35
C PRO A 123 6.94 -13.97 25.03
N LYS A 124 7.61 -12.87 24.61
CA LYS A 124 7.42 -12.21 23.32
C LYS A 124 8.79 -11.95 22.70
N ALA A 125 8.84 -11.24 21.59
CA ALA A 125 10.10 -10.99 20.89
C ALA A 125 11.16 -10.34 21.80
N ARG A 126 10.77 -9.35 22.58
CA ARG A 126 11.69 -8.59 23.45
C ARG A 126 11.30 -8.58 24.93
N LYS A 127 10.07 -8.95 25.25
CA LYS A 127 9.62 -8.96 26.64
C LYS A 127 10.40 -10.02 27.40
N ARG A 128 11.02 -9.63 28.51
CA ARG A 128 11.74 -10.55 29.38
C ARG A 128 10.77 -11.15 30.40
N PHE A 129 11.07 -12.38 30.83
CA PHE A 129 10.36 -12.96 31.94
C PHE A 129 10.56 -12.10 33.17
N GLN A 130 9.46 -11.89 33.89
CA GLN A 130 9.52 -11.13 35.13
C GLN A 130 10.28 -11.93 36.17
N PHE A 131 11.28 -11.28 36.78
CA PHE A 131 12.03 -11.89 37.85
C PHE A 131 11.17 -11.91 39.13
N SER A 132 10.83 -13.07 39.58
CA SER A 132 10.02 -13.21 40.78
C SER A 132 10.93 -13.21 42.00
N LYS A 133 10.88 -12.15 42.81
CA LYS A 133 11.52 -12.13 44.13
C LYS A 133 10.63 -12.85 45.09
N ARG A 134 11.16 -13.84 45.69
CA ARG A 134 10.55 -14.45 46.88
C ARG A 134 11.24 -13.96 48.12
#